data_49f3ffd30a8a7aae937fe6904f04deef
#
_entry.id   49f3ffd30a8a7aae937fe6904f04deef
#
_cell.length_a   1.000
_cell.length_b   1.000
_cell.length_c   1.000
_cell.angle_alpha   90.00
_cell.angle_beta   90.00
_cell.angle_gamma   90.00
#
_symmetry.space_group_name_H-M   'P 1'
#
loop_
_entity.id
_entity.type
_entity.pdbx_description
1 polymer ?
#
loop_
_entity_poly.entity_id
_entity_poly.type
_entity_poly.pdbx_seq_one_letter_code
_entity_poly.pdbx_strand_id
1 'polypeptide(L)'
;MKFLVDAQLPYGIALFLREKGFDALHTNDLPDKERTTDSQIRDISLTDNRIVITKDYDFVDSFIIRKIPEKLLIVTTGNIRNKQLFDLWRSNWEIIIYLFEMYNFVELNNDNIIAQ
;
A
#
# COMPACT_ATOMS: atom_id res chain seq x y z
N MET A 1 -3.22 5.52 11.66
CA MET A 1 -2.62 5.32 10.32
C MET A 1 -3.68 5.40 9.25
N LYS A 2 -3.33 6.01 8.14
CA LYS A 2 -4.18 6.10 6.97
C LYS A 2 -3.49 5.44 5.77
N PHE A 3 -4.28 4.87 4.87
CA PHE A 3 -3.75 4.11 3.75
C PHE A 3 -4.36 4.55 2.42
N LEU A 4 -3.60 4.38 1.35
CA LEU A 4 -4.08 4.53 -0.02
C LEU A 4 -3.61 3.33 -0.82
N VAL A 5 -4.55 2.54 -1.31
CA VAL A 5 -4.30 1.29 -2.04
C VAL A 5 -4.38 1.56 -3.54
N ASP A 6 -3.31 1.22 -4.26
CA ASP A 6 -3.23 1.41 -5.71
C ASP A 6 -4.16 0.46 -6.48
N ALA A 7 -4.60 0.91 -7.65
CA ALA A 7 -5.57 0.22 -8.50
C ALA A 7 -5.18 -1.20 -8.89
N GLN A 8 -3.88 -1.51 -8.94
CA GLN A 8 -3.40 -2.84 -9.28
C GLN A 8 -3.69 -3.88 -8.20
N LEU A 9 -4.04 -3.43 -7.00
CA LEU A 9 -4.37 -4.29 -5.88
C LEU A 9 -5.89 -4.36 -5.70
N PRO A 10 -6.41 -5.48 -5.17
CA PRO A 10 -7.85 -5.63 -4.96
C PRO A 10 -8.42 -4.58 -4.01
N TYR A 11 -9.61 -4.10 -4.31
CA TYR A 11 -10.36 -3.19 -3.44
C TYR A 11 -10.55 -3.75 -2.03
N GLY A 12 -10.65 -5.07 -1.92
CA GLY A 12 -10.83 -5.76 -0.65
C GLY A 12 -9.74 -5.50 0.38
N ILE A 13 -8.53 -5.09 -0.04
CA ILE A 13 -7.47 -4.71 0.90
C ILE A 13 -7.87 -3.44 1.65
N ALA A 14 -8.41 -2.44 0.94
CA ALA A 14 -8.92 -1.22 1.58
C ALA A 14 -10.11 -1.53 2.51
N LEU A 15 -11.04 -2.39 2.07
CA LEU A 15 -12.17 -2.80 2.90
C LEU A 15 -11.71 -3.52 4.16
N PHE A 16 -10.73 -4.39 4.06
CA PHE A 16 -10.18 -5.10 5.20
C PHE A 16 -9.60 -4.12 6.23
N LEU A 17 -8.83 -3.15 5.77
CA LEU A 17 -8.25 -2.13 6.66
C LEU A 17 -9.32 -1.30 7.34
N ARG A 18 -10.39 -0.94 6.62
CA ARG A 18 -11.55 -0.23 7.20
C ARG A 18 -12.22 -1.04 8.30
N GLU A 19 -12.39 -2.34 8.09
CA GLU A 19 -12.97 -3.23 9.10
C GLU A 19 -12.11 -3.29 10.36
N LYS A 20 -10.80 -3.11 10.21
CA LYS A 20 -9.88 -3.07 11.35
C LYS A 20 -9.77 -1.69 12.01
N GLY A 21 -10.55 -0.71 11.54
CA GLY A 21 -10.62 0.62 12.13
C GLY A 21 -9.68 1.65 11.52
N PHE A 22 -9.03 1.34 10.41
CA PHE A 22 -8.14 2.28 9.73
C PHE A 22 -8.87 3.10 8.68
N ASP A 23 -8.40 4.32 8.45
CA ASP A 23 -8.83 5.14 7.32
C ASP A 23 -8.07 4.66 6.07
N ALA A 24 -8.77 3.97 5.20
CA ALA A 24 -8.17 3.40 3.99
C ALA A 24 -9.00 3.76 2.76
N LEU A 25 -8.31 4.26 1.73
CA LEU A 25 -8.87 4.52 0.42
C LEU A 25 -8.23 3.58 -0.60
N HIS A 26 -8.98 3.21 -1.60
CA HIS A 26 -8.48 2.64 -2.85
C HIS A 26 -8.56 3.71 -3.93
N THR A 27 -7.72 3.63 -4.96
CA THR A 27 -7.77 4.61 -6.05
C THR A 27 -9.15 4.67 -6.71
N ASN A 28 -9.92 3.58 -6.68
CA ASN A 28 -11.30 3.58 -7.18
C ASN A 28 -12.26 4.47 -6.36
N ASP A 29 -11.86 4.91 -5.19
CA ASP A 29 -12.60 5.89 -4.38
C ASP A 29 -12.29 7.33 -4.80
N LEU A 30 -11.30 7.53 -5.66
CA LEU A 30 -10.88 8.85 -6.14
C LEU A 30 -11.62 9.23 -7.43
N PRO A 31 -11.68 10.53 -7.79
CA PRO A 31 -12.43 10.97 -8.96
C PRO A 31 -12.02 10.31 -10.27
N ASP A 32 -10.72 10.07 -10.47
CA ASP A 32 -10.20 9.48 -11.71
C ASP A 32 -10.11 7.96 -11.64
N LYS A 33 -10.43 7.35 -10.52
CA LYS A 33 -10.45 5.91 -10.29
C LYS A 33 -9.16 5.23 -10.79
N GLU A 34 -9.28 4.23 -11.68
CA GLU A 34 -8.13 3.50 -12.23
C GLU A 34 -7.20 4.37 -13.08
N ARG A 35 -7.64 5.56 -13.49
CA ARG A 35 -6.81 6.52 -14.22
C ARG A 35 -6.05 7.46 -13.30
N THR A 36 -6.18 7.31 -12.00
CA THR A 36 -5.42 8.12 -11.05
C THR A 36 -3.94 7.92 -11.34
N THR A 37 -3.22 9.02 -11.55
CA THR A 37 -1.80 8.99 -11.89
C THR A 37 -0.93 8.77 -10.66
N ASP A 38 0.28 8.29 -10.87
CA ASP A 38 1.27 8.17 -9.79
C ASP A 38 1.52 9.51 -9.09
N SER A 39 1.55 10.60 -9.87
CA SER A 39 1.70 11.95 -9.32
C SER A 39 0.54 12.32 -8.39
N GLN A 40 -0.69 12.01 -8.78
CA GLN A 40 -1.87 12.25 -7.93
C GLN A 40 -1.82 11.41 -6.65
N ILE A 41 -1.40 10.15 -6.76
CA ILE A 41 -1.25 9.27 -5.59
C ILE A 41 -0.21 9.85 -4.63
N ARG A 42 0.94 10.28 -5.14
CA ARG A 42 1.97 10.91 -4.32
C ARG A 42 1.47 12.17 -3.63
N ASP A 43 0.76 13.03 -4.35
CA ASP A 43 0.21 14.26 -3.78
C ASP A 43 -0.76 13.97 -2.65
N ILE A 44 -1.67 13.01 -2.83
CA ILE A 44 -2.64 12.61 -1.82
C ILE A 44 -1.91 11.99 -0.62
N SER A 45 -0.88 11.19 -0.86
CA SER A 45 -0.11 10.57 0.22
C SER A 45 0.51 11.63 1.15
N LEU A 46 0.94 12.76 0.59
CA LEU A 46 1.50 13.87 1.36
C LEU A 46 0.42 14.69 2.05
N THR A 47 -0.59 15.14 1.31
CA THR A 47 -1.61 16.06 1.85
C THR A 47 -2.48 15.39 2.90
N ASP A 48 -2.78 14.10 2.74
CA ASP A 48 -3.60 13.32 3.66
C ASP A 48 -2.77 12.47 4.63
N ASN A 49 -1.45 12.46 4.50
CA ASN A 49 -0.56 11.64 5.32
C ASN A 49 -0.94 10.15 5.25
N ARG A 50 -0.99 9.60 4.03
CA ARG A 50 -1.36 8.20 3.79
C ARG A 50 -0.16 7.34 3.43
N ILE A 51 -0.15 6.13 3.97
CA ILE A 51 0.77 5.06 3.56
C ILE A 51 0.26 4.52 2.22
N VAL A 52 1.12 4.49 1.22
CA VAL A 52 0.78 3.94 -0.10
C VAL A 52 1.07 2.44 -0.12
N ILE A 53 0.10 1.66 -0.59
CA ILE A 53 0.22 0.22 -0.82
C ILE A 53 0.14 0.00 -2.32
N THR A 54 1.21 -0.53 -2.91
CA THR A 54 1.32 -0.65 -4.37
C THR A 54 2.16 -1.85 -4.79
N LYS A 55 2.01 -2.26 -6.05
CA LYS A 55 2.89 -3.23 -6.72
C LYS A 55 3.88 -2.53 -7.66
N ASP A 56 3.73 -1.22 -7.87
CA ASP A 56 4.49 -0.47 -8.85
C ASP A 56 5.82 0.02 -8.28
N TYR A 57 6.92 -0.45 -8.85
CA TYR A 57 8.28 -0.08 -8.43
C TYR A 57 8.63 1.39 -8.66
N ASP A 58 7.87 2.11 -9.50
CA ASP A 58 8.06 3.55 -9.65
C ASP A 58 7.89 4.30 -8.33
N PHE A 59 7.04 3.77 -7.44
CA PHE A 59 6.89 4.34 -6.09
C PHE A 59 8.09 4.05 -5.20
N VAL A 60 8.78 2.93 -5.40
CA VAL A 60 10.03 2.63 -4.69
C VAL A 60 11.10 3.63 -5.10
N ASP A 61 11.25 3.89 -6.39
CA ASP A 61 12.20 4.87 -6.90
C ASP A 61 11.91 6.26 -6.36
N SER A 62 10.63 6.67 -6.36
CA SER A 62 10.19 7.94 -5.81
C SER A 62 10.47 8.04 -4.32
N PHE A 63 10.21 6.97 -3.58
CA PHE A 63 10.49 6.89 -2.14
C PHE A 63 11.98 7.10 -1.85
N ILE A 64 12.84 6.40 -2.60
CA ILE A 64 14.30 6.48 -2.40
C ILE A 64 14.83 7.88 -2.75
N ILE A 65 14.43 8.41 -3.89
CA ILE A 65 14.98 9.66 -4.44
C ILE A 65 14.35 10.89 -3.82
N ARG A 66 13.00 10.89 -3.69
CA ARG A 66 12.22 12.05 -3.27
C ARG A 66 11.66 11.95 -1.86
N LYS A 67 11.71 10.76 -1.25
CA LYS A 67 11.05 10.43 0.02
C LYS A 67 9.54 10.67 -0.03
N ILE A 68 8.94 10.41 -1.19
CA ILE A 68 7.51 10.50 -1.45
C ILE A 68 7.04 9.21 -2.11
N PRO A 69 6.06 8.51 -1.55
CA PRO A 69 5.36 8.77 -0.28
C PRO A 69 6.29 8.63 0.94
N GLU A 70 5.92 9.23 2.05
CA GLU A 70 6.74 9.14 3.27
C GLU A 70 6.82 7.72 3.81
N LYS A 71 5.72 6.95 3.67
CA LYS A 71 5.66 5.53 4.02
C LYS A 71 5.09 4.73 2.86
N LEU A 72 5.75 3.61 2.56
CA LEU A 72 5.44 2.79 1.40
C LEU A 72 5.42 1.31 1.76
N LEU A 73 4.34 0.63 1.38
CA LEU A 73 4.29 -0.83 1.33
C LEU A 73 4.33 -1.26 -0.14
N ILE A 74 5.42 -1.92 -0.53
CA ILE A 74 5.54 -2.53 -1.86
C ILE A 74 5.19 -4.01 -1.79
N VAL A 75 4.27 -4.44 -2.64
CA VAL A 75 3.86 -5.85 -2.75
C VAL A 75 4.58 -6.47 -3.95
N THR A 76 5.44 -7.42 -3.69
CA THR A 76 6.31 -8.05 -4.71
C THR A 76 6.01 -9.53 -4.89
N THR A 77 4.75 -9.88 -4.84
CA THR A 77 4.28 -11.27 -4.97
C THR A 77 4.21 -11.77 -6.42
N GLY A 78 4.39 -10.87 -7.39
CA GLY A 78 4.13 -11.18 -8.79
C GLY A 78 2.65 -11.40 -9.07
N ASN A 79 2.34 -12.09 -10.15
CA ASN A 79 0.96 -12.38 -10.56
C ASN A 79 0.44 -13.61 -9.82
N ILE A 80 -0.08 -13.39 -8.63
CA ILE A 80 -0.79 -14.42 -7.87
C ILE A 80 -2.29 -14.16 -7.90
N ARG A 81 -3.09 -15.19 -7.60
CA ARG A 81 -4.54 -15.05 -7.52
C ARG A 81 -4.90 -14.15 -6.33
N ASN A 82 -6.03 -13.44 -6.45
CA ASN A 82 -6.53 -12.61 -5.36
C ASN A 82 -6.70 -13.40 -4.06
N LYS A 83 -7.17 -14.64 -4.14
CA LYS A 83 -7.32 -15.48 -2.95
C LYS A 83 -5.97 -15.68 -2.24
N GLN A 84 -4.91 -15.97 -2.99
CA GLN A 84 -3.56 -16.15 -2.44
C GLN A 84 -3.05 -14.86 -1.82
N LEU A 85 -3.29 -13.72 -2.51
CA LEU A 85 -2.91 -12.41 -1.99
C LEU A 85 -3.64 -12.08 -0.69
N PHE A 86 -4.95 -12.36 -0.62
CA PHE A 86 -5.72 -12.13 0.61
C PHE A 86 -5.28 -13.03 1.75
N ASP A 87 -4.95 -14.30 1.47
CA ASP A 87 -4.43 -15.21 2.50
C ASP A 87 -3.11 -14.69 3.06
N LEU A 88 -2.22 -14.22 2.16
CA LEU A 88 -0.95 -13.63 2.54
C LEU A 88 -1.14 -12.35 3.36
N TRP A 89 -2.08 -11.50 2.94
CA TRP A 89 -2.42 -10.26 3.62
C TRP A 89 -2.96 -10.54 5.03
N ARG A 90 -3.93 -11.46 5.16
CA ARG A 90 -4.52 -11.81 6.45
C ARG A 90 -3.50 -12.38 7.44
N SER A 91 -2.52 -13.10 6.93
CA SER A 91 -1.47 -13.68 7.76
C SER A 91 -0.44 -12.65 8.24
N ASN A 92 -0.35 -11.50 7.59
CA ASN A 92 0.76 -10.57 7.80
C ASN A 92 0.35 -9.14 8.16
N TRP A 93 -0.93 -8.78 8.08
CA TRP A 93 -1.35 -7.39 8.26
C TRP A 93 -0.97 -6.81 9.63
N GLU A 94 -1.04 -7.61 10.69
CA GLU A 94 -0.72 -7.12 12.04
C GLU A 94 0.76 -6.75 12.17
N ILE A 95 1.64 -7.60 11.63
CA ILE A 95 3.06 -7.29 11.66
C ILE A 95 3.41 -6.13 10.74
N ILE A 96 2.71 -5.97 9.61
CA ILE A 96 2.90 -4.83 8.72
C ILE A 96 2.56 -3.52 9.45
N ILE A 97 1.41 -3.47 10.13
CA ILE A 97 1.03 -2.30 10.92
C ILE A 97 2.07 -1.99 11.99
N TYR A 98 2.52 -3.00 12.71
CA TYR A 98 3.55 -2.85 13.74
C TYR A 98 4.84 -2.29 13.15
N LEU A 99 5.28 -2.80 11.99
CA LEU A 99 6.51 -2.35 11.34
C LEU A 99 6.43 -0.90 10.91
N PHE A 100 5.25 -0.40 10.49
CA PHE A 100 5.09 1.00 10.12
C PHE A 100 5.17 1.97 11.32
N GLU A 101 5.13 1.50 12.53
CA GLU A 101 5.42 2.32 13.71
C GLU A 101 6.92 2.65 13.80
N MET A 102 7.79 1.81 13.20
CA MET A 102 9.23 1.93 13.31
C MET A 102 9.93 2.22 11.99
N TYR A 103 9.33 1.80 10.87
CA TYR A 103 9.95 1.88 9.55
C TYR A 103 9.05 2.61 8.57
N ASN A 104 9.66 3.21 7.56
CA ASN A 104 8.94 3.92 6.51
C ASN A 104 8.77 3.09 5.24
N PHE A 105 9.53 2.02 5.11
CA PHE A 105 9.47 1.13 3.94
C PHE A 105 9.27 -0.30 4.40
N VAL A 106 8.23 -0.95 3.84
CA VAL A 106 7.94 -2.37 4.08
C VAL A 106 7.70 -3.05 2.75
N GLU A 107 8.29 -4.22 2.59
CA GLU A 107 8.03 -5.09 1.43
C GLU A 107 7.31 -6.35 1.89
N LEU A 108 6.22 -6.68 1.20
CA LEU A 108 5.50 -7.95 1.36
C LEU A 108 5.74 -8.80 0.12
N ASN A 109 6.49 -9.88 0.27
CA ASN A 109 6.70 -10.85 -0.81
C ASN A 109 6.05 -12.20 -0.44
N ASN A 110 6.25 -13.21 -1.27
CA ASN A 110 5.62 -14.53 -1.07
C ASN A 110 6.16 -15.28 0.16
N ASP A 111 7.34 -14.95 0.61
CA ASP A 111 8.07 -15.74 1.61
C ASP A 111 8.18 -15.03 2.96
N ASN A 112 8.33 -13.71 2.94
CA ASN A 112 8.57 -12.96 4.17
C ASN A 112 8.19 -11.47 4.02
N ILE A 113 8.47 -10.72 5.09
CA ILE A 113 8.32 -9.26 5.13
C ILE A 113 9.68 -8.66 5.41
N ILE A 114 10.03 -7.63 4.66
CA ILE A 114 11.27 -6.88 4.81
C ILE A 114 10.90 -5.44 5.16
N ALA A 115 11.57 -4.89 6.18
CA ALA A 115 11.37 -3.51 6.60
C ALA A 115 12.70 -2.77 6.70
N GLN A 116 12.68 -1.51 6.28
CA GLN A 116 13.87 -0.64 6.36
C GLN A 116 13.49 0.84 6.46
#